data_d21badcf5a61156d9520233b3efb089c
#
_entry.id   d21badcf5a61156d9520233b3efb089c
#
_cell.length_a   1.000
_cell.length_b   1.000
_cell.length_c   1.000
_cell.angle_alpha   90.00
_cell.angle_beta   90.00
_cell.angle_gamma   90.00
#
_symmetry.space_group_name_H-M   'P 1'
#
loop_
_entity.id
_entity.type
_entity.pdbx_description
1 polymer ?
#
loop_
_entity_poly.entity_id
_entity_poly.type
_entity_poly.pdbx_seq_one_letter_code
_entity_poly.pdbx_strand_id
1 'polypeptide(L)'
;MNSKQSKIQNFNPNDIGNSNHGIFGLPFTVDEAEIVIIPFPWEVTVSYKPGTAEGPLSILEASRQIDLYDPKFKDAWKLGIALDEYSEEWKASSDEWREKAAHCIEAMSEGHDPNAADIKSVQNDLEEVTKKFNAWVKERTLHYLNKNKLVVGLGGDHSTPLGLIEALSEKHESFAVLQIDAHCDLRNA
;
A
#
# COMPACT_ATOMS: atom_id res chain seq x y z
N MET A 1 15.24 -29.02 6.58
CA MET A 1 14.01 -28.36 7.05
C MET A 1 13.83 -27.11 6.22
N ASN A 2 12.61 -26.83 5.77
CA ASN A 2 12.29 -25.55 5.11
C ASN A 2 12.54 -24.41 6.11
N SER A 3 13.16 -23.30 5.67
CA SER A 3 13.48 -22.15 6.53
C SER A 3 12.26 -21.64 7.32
N LYS A 4 11.08 -21.54 6.68
CA LYS A 4 9.81 -21.16 7.33
C LYS A 4 9.45 -22.11 8.50
N GLN A 5 9.57 -23.42 8.30
CA GLN A 5 9.22 -24.40 9.34
C GLN A 5 10.12 -24.29 10.57
N SER A 6 11.41 -24.04 10.35
CA SER A 6 12.35 -23.80 11.45
C SER A 6 11.99 -22.53 12.22
N LYS A 7 11.59 -21.48 11.54
CA LYS A 7 11.16 -20.22 12.17
C LYS A 7 9.88 -20.43 13.00
N ILE A 8 8.89 -21.16 12.48
CA ILE A 8 7.66 -21.49 13.22
C ILE A 8 7.97 -22.26 14.52
N GLN A 9 8.90 -23.19 14.48
CA GLN A 9 9.28 -23.99 15.68
C GLN A 9 10.02 -23.19 16.75
N ASN A 10 10.82 -22.17 16.34
CA ASN A 10 11.66 -21.40 17.24
C ASN A 10 11.06 -20.06 17.65
N PHE A 11 9.98 -19.61 17.02
CA PHE A 11 9.33 -18.35 17.33
C PHE A 11 8.29 -18.53 18.44
N ASN A 12 8.36 -17.71 19.48
CA ASN A 12 7.37 -17.64 20.53
C ASN A 12 6.49 -16.39 20.34
N PRO A 13 5.20 -16.54 19.99
CA PRO A 13 4.32 -15.39 19.75
C PRO A 13 3.97 -14.59 21.02
N ASN A 14 4.35 -15.07 22.21
CA ASN A 14 4.13 -14.39 23.49
C ASN A 14 5.35 -13.60 23.96
N ASP A 15 6.45 -13.63 23.21
CA ASP A 15 7.65 -12.88 23.56
C ASP A 15 7.51 -11.40 23.16
N ILE A 16 8.34 -10.57 23.78
CA ILE A 16 8.46 -9.16 23.37
C ILE A 16 8.90 -9.07 21.91
N GLY A 17 8.23 -8.23 21.11
CA GLY A 17 8.55 -8.03 19.71
C GLY A 17 10.03 -7.67 19.49
N ASN A 18 10.67 -8.38 18.56
CA ASN A 18 12.07 -8.15 18.20
C ASN A 18 12.15 -7.08 17.09
N SER A 19 12.91 -6.00 17.34
CA SER A 19 13.10 -4.90 16.39
C SER A 19 13.71 -5.32 15.04
N ASN A 20 14.41 -6.46 15.00
CA ASN A 20 14.99 -7.01 13.78
C ASN A 20 13.99 -7.86 12.96
N HIS A 21 12.81 -8.10 13.50
CA HIS A 21 11.74 -8.80 12.80
C HIS A 21 10.92 -7.82 11.94
N GLY A 22 10.15 -8.39 11.00
CA GLY A 22 9.29 -7.64 10.10
C GLY A 22 8.01 -7.12 10.76
N ILE A 23 7.00 -6.89 9.92
CA ILE A 23 5.67 -6.44 10.36
C ILE A 23 5.08 -7.44 11.37
N PHE A 24 4.35 -6.92 12.37
CA PHE A 24 3.78 -7.68 13.49
C PHE A 24 4.83 -8.43 14.34
N GLY A 25 6.10 -8.02 14.28
CA GLY A 25 7.18 -8.72 14.96
C GLY A 25 7.46 -10.13 14.43
N LEU A 26 6.96 -10.49 13.25
CA LEU A 26 7.08 -11.82 12.68
C LEU A 26 8.44 -12.02 11.98
N PRO A 27 9.03 -13.23 12.06
CA PRO A 27 10.37 -13.51 11.55
C PRO A 27 10.43 -13.86 10.05
N PHE A 28 9.32 -13.76 9.32
CA PHE A 28 9.21 -14.25 7.94
C PHE A 28 9.70 -13.23 6.92
N THR A 29 10.36 -13.73 5.89
CA THR A 29 10.67 -12.96 4.67
C THR A 29 9.48 -13.01 3.70
N VAL A 30 9.46 -12.13 2.70
CA VAL A 30 8.43 -12.13 1.65
C VAL A 30 8.36 -13.45 0.87
N ASP A 31 9.48 -14.16 0.74
CA ASP A 31 9.48 -15.47 0.07
C ASP A 31 8.84 -16.57 0.92
N GLU A 32 8.99 -16.51 2.25
CA GLU A 32 8.44 -17.47 3.21
C GLU A 32 6.98 -17.20 3.56
N ALA A 33 6.53 -15.95 3.48
CA ALA A 33 5.19 -15.51 3.85
C ALA A 33 4.15 -16.01 2.83
N GLU A 34 2.95 -16.35 3.31
CA GLU A 34 1.77 -16.58 2.45
C GLU A 34 1.02 -15.29 2.16
N ILE A 35 1.15 -14.30 3.05
CA ILE A 35 0.55 -12.98 2.91
C ILE A 35 1.66 -11.94 2.77
N VAL A 36 1.65 -11.18 1.68
CA VAL A 36 2.61 -10.10 1.43
C VAL A 36 1.87 -8.76 1.41
N ILE A 37 2.36 -7.84 2.21
CA ILE A 37 1.84 -6.48 2.28
C ILE A 37 2.78 -5.60 1.45
N ILE A 38 2.26 -4.94 0.42
CA ILE A 38 3.00 -4.01 -0.42
C ILE A 38 2.76 -2.59 0.10
N PRO A 39 3.80 -1.87 0.54
CA PRO A 39 3.66 -0.48 0.94
C PRO A 39 3.47 0.43 -0.28
N PHE A 40 2.51 1.36 -0.20
CA PHE A 40 2.22 2.34 -1.23
C PHE A 40 2.63 3.75 -0.75
N PRO A 41 3.87 4.21 -1.02
CA PRO A 41 4.35 5.52 -0.58
C PRO A 41 3.90 6.64 -1.52
N TRP A 42 2.58 6.79 -1.71
CA TRP A 42 1.96 7.70 -2.67
C TRP A 42 0.80 8.47 -2.06
N GLU A 43 0.84 9.80 -2.08
CA GLU A 43 -0.22 10.64 -1.52
C GLU A 43 -0.41 11.97 -2.27
N VAL A 44 -0.27 11.95 -3.59
CA VAL A 44 -0.23 13.15 -4.42
C VAL A 44 -1.53 13.94 -4.38
N THR A 45 -2.68 13.27 -4.27
CA THR A 45 -4.01 13.87 -4.37
C THR A 45 -4.75 14.03 -3.05
N VAL A 46 -4.07 13.85 -1.92
CA VAL A 46 -4.67 14.08 -0.60
C VAL A 46 -5.10 15.54 -0.44
N SER A 47 -6.38 15.75 -0.16
CA SER A 47 -6.99 17.09 -0.10
C SER A 47 -6.93 17.75 1.29
N TYR A 48 -6.76 16.97 2.37
CA TYR A 48 -6.80 17.52 3.73
C TYR A 48 -5.41 17.56 4.40
N LYS A 49 -4.89 16.42 4.83
CA LYS A 49 -3.62 16.36 5.56
C LYS A 49 -2.73 15.27 4.98
N PRO A 50 -1.47 15.58 4.62
CA PRO A 50 -0.50 14.59 4.17
C PRO A 50 -0.05 13.66 5.31
N GLY A 51 0.60 12.54 4.96
CA GLY A 51 1.18 11.57 5.89
C GLY A 51 0.79 10.12 5.60
N THR A 52 -0.15 9.86 4.69
CA THR A 52 -0.59 8.50 4.35
C THR A 52 0.49 7.71 3.62
N ALA A 53 1.38 8.37 2.87
CA ALA A 53 2.53 7.73 2.22
C ALA A 53 3.52 7.13 3.22
N GLU A 54 3.64 7.71 4.42
CA GLU A 54 4.50 7.22 5.51
C GLU A 54 3.78 6.23 6.44
N GLY A 55 2.46 6.06 6.24
CA GLY A 55 1.64 5.13 7.01
C GLY A 55 2.23 3.72 7.11
N PRO A 56 2.74 3.12 6.02
CA PRO A 56 3.33 1.79 6.06
C PRO A 56 4.51 1.65 7.02
N LEU A 57 5.39 2.65 7.09
CA LEU A 57 6.54 2.64 8.01
C LEU A 57 6.10 2.82 9.46
N SER A 58 5.15 3.73 9.70
CA SER A 58 4.57 3.95 11.04
C SER A 58 3.86 2.69 11.55
N ILE A 59 3.11 2.01 10.68
CA ILE A 59 2.42 0.75 11.01
C ILE A 59 3.45 -0.38 11.23
N LEU A 60 4.51 -0.47 10.42
CA LEU A 60 5.58 -1.44 10.63
C LEU A 60 6.18 -1.32 12.04
N GLU A 61 6.47 -0.10 12.47
CA GLU A 61 7.03 0.14 13.81
C GLU A 61 6.03 -0.20 14.92
N ALA A 62 4.81 0.34 14.83
CA ALA A 62 3.78 0.13 15.84
C ALA A 62 3.32 -1.33 15.94
N SER A 63 3.30 -2.05 14.81
CA SER A 63 2.82 -3.43 14.73
C SER A 63 3.66 -4.44 15.51
N ARG A 64 4.88 -4.08 15.89
CA ARG A 64 5.74 -4.96 16.72
C ARG A 64 5.27 -5.13 18.15
N GLN A 65 4.30 -4.30 18.58
CA GLN A 65 3.76 -4.31 19.96
C GLN A 65 2.39 -4.97 20.07
N ILE A 66 1.87 -5.57 18.99
CA ILE A 66 0.57 -6.21 19.03
C ILE A 66 0.65 -7.62 19.62
N ASP A 67 -0.45 -8.06 20.24
CA ASP A 67 -0.65 -9.45 20.62
C ASP A 67 -1.01 -10.28 19.39
N LEU A 68 -0.27 -11.36 19.15
CA LEU A 68 -0.51 -12.30 18.04
C LEU A 68 -1.59 -13.35 18.39
N TYR A 69 -2.44 -13.05 19.35
CA TYR A 69 -3.49 -13.93 19.80
C TYR A 69 -4.86 -13.53 19.25
N ASP A 70 -5.47 -14.43 18.50
CA ASP A 70 -6.89 -14.36 18.15
C ASP A 70 -7.61 -15.63 18.63
N PRO A 71 -8.74 -15.52 19.36
CA PRO A 71 -9.43 -16.68 19.92
C PRO A 71 -9.99 -17.64 18.86
N LYS A 72 -10.27 -17.15 17.65
CA LYS A 72 -10.78 -17.94 16.53
C LYS A 72 -9.65 -18.49 15.65
N PHE A 73 -8.55 -17.74 15.52
CA PHE A 73 -7.45 -18.01 14.58
C PHE A 73 -6.09 -18.05 15.30
N LYS A 74 -5.98 -18.85 16.35
CA LYS A 74 -4.81 -18.90 17.25
C LYS A 74 -3.46 -19.03 16.56
N ASP A 75 -3.42 -19.67 15.41
CA ASP A 75 -2.21 -19.97 14.66
C ASP A 75 -2.08 -19.16 13.35
N ALA A 76 -2.88 -18.09 13.18
CA ALA A 76 -2.87 -17.28 11.96
C ALA A 76 -1.46 -16.73 11.62
N TRP A 77 -0.65 -16.41 12.62
CA TRP A 77 0.72 -15.95 12.44
C TRP A 77 1.61 -16.95 11.70
N LYS A 78 1.32 -18.27 11.76
CA LYS A 78 2.07 -19.34 11.08
C LYS A 78 1.91 -19.32 9.56
N LEU A 79 0.88 -18.64 9.03
CA LEU A 79 0.77 -18.37 7.60
C LEU A 79 1.97 -17.55 7.10
N GLY A 80 2.59 -16.79 7.99
CA GLY A 80 3.63 -15.84 7.64
C GLY A 80 3.04 -14.63 6.94
N ILE A 81 3.27 -13.46 7.53
CA ILE A 81 2.92 -12.16 6.97
C ILE A 81 4.22 -11.38 6.87
N ALA A 82 4.50 -10.79 5.73
CA ALA A 82 5.69 -9.99 5.52
C ALA A 82 5.36 -8.69 4.80
N LEU A 83 6.05 -7.63 5.17
CA LEU A 83 6.03 -6.36 4.45
C LEU A 83 7.08 -6.42 3.35
N ASP A 84 6.68 -6.03 2.15
CA ASP A 84 7.56 -5.84 1.02
C ASP A 84 8.45 -4.60 1.20
N GLU A 85 9.43 -4.42 0.33
CA GLU A 85 10.33 -3.28 0.35
C GLU A 85 9.56 -1.97 0.14
N TYR A 86 9.83 -0.99 1.01
CA TYR A 86 9.32 0.37 0.85
C TYR A 86 10.13 1.10 -0.23
N SER A 87 9.46 1.64 -1.23
CA SER A 87 10.12 2.32 -2.34
C SER A 87 10.40 3.79 -2.02
N GLU A 88 11.64 4.10 -1.71
CA GLU A 88 12.11 5.48 -1.51
C GLU A 88 12.01 6.30 -2.81
N GLU A 89 12.13 5.66 -3.97
CA GLU A 89 11.96 6.30 -5.28
C GLU A 89 10.54 6.83 -5.45
N TRP A 90 9.53 5.99 -5.17
CA TRP A 90 8.14 6.41 -5.25
C TRP A 90 7.76 7.40 -4.16
N LYS A 91 8.37 7.31 -2.96
CA LYS A 91 8.18 8.32 -1.92
C LYS A 91 8.70 9.69 -2.36
N ALA A 92 9.92 9.75 -2.90
CA ALA A 92 10.49 10.98 -3.42
C ALA A 92 9.66 11.58 -4.57
N SER A 93 9.19 10.72 -5.49
CA SER A 93 8.28 11.13 -6.56
C SER A 93 6.95 11.66 -6.02
N SER A 94 6.38 10.99 -5.03
CA SER A 94 5.15 11.42 -4.36
C SER A 94 5.30 12.81 -3.75
N ASP A 95 6.41 13.09 -3.07
CA ASP A 95 6.68 14.38 -2.43
C ASP A 95 6.78 15.50 -3.47
N GLU A 96 7.55 15.29 -4.54
CA GLU A 96 7.67 16.25 -5.63
C GLU A 96 6.32 16.59 -6.27
N TRP A 97 5.54 15.55 -6.60
CA TRP A 97 4.27 15.75 -7.28
C TRP A 97 3.16 16.24 -6.35
N ARG A 98 3.24 15.92 -5.06
CA ARG A 98 2.35 16.46 -4.03
C ARG A 98 2.43 17.97 -3.95
N GLU A 99 3.64 18.54 -4.00
CA GLU A 99 3.85 19.99 -3.97
C GLU A 99 3.14 20.66 -5.16
N LYS A 100 3.33 20.13 -6.37
CA LYS A 100 2.69 20.63 -7.59
C LYS A 100 1.15 20.48 -7.55
N ALA A 101 0.66 19.34 -7.10
CA ALA A 101 -0.77 19.06 -6.98
C ALA A 101 -1.45 19.98 -5.94
N ALA A 102 -0.82 20.20 -4.79
CA ALA A 102 -1.34 21.05 -3.74
C ALA A 102 -1.59 22.49 -4.26
N HIS A 103 -0.66 23.03 -5.04
CA HIS A 103 -0.81 24.34 -5.64
C HIS A 103 -2.02 24.42 -6.62
N CYS A 104 -2.21 23.39 -7.43
CA CYS A 104 -3.38 23.32 -8.32
C CYS A 104 -4.69 23.17 -7.54
N ILE A 105 -4.71 22.34 -6.49
CA ILE A 105 -5.88 22.14 -5.64
C ILE A 105 -6.26 23.46 -4.93
N GLU A 106 -5.28 24.19 -4.41
CA GLU A 106 -5.50 25.48 -3.78
C GLU A 106 -6.08 26.50 -4.76
N ALA A 107 -5.47 26.64 -5.95
CA ALA A 107 -5.97 27.55 -6.99
C ALA A 107 -7.41 27.22 -7.41
N MET A 108 -7.75 25.94 -7.60
CA MET A 108 -9.11 25.51 -7.90
C MET A 108 -10.07 25.78 -6.74
N SER A 109 -9.65 25.64 -5.49
CA SER A 109 -10.46 25.93 -4.31
C SER A 109 -10.78 27.44 -4.16
N GLU A 110 -9.90 28.29 -4.68
CA GLU A 110 -10.07 29.74 -4.78
C GLU A 110 -10.95 30.18 -5.98
N GLY A 111 -11.40 29.24 -6.80
CA GLY A 111 -12.29 29.47 -7.93
C GLY A 111 -11.57 29.76 -9.25
N HIS A 112 -10.31 29.43 -9.38
CA HIS A 112 -9.60 29.49 -10.66
C HIS A 112 -10.19 28.46 -11.64
N ASP A 113 -10.12 28.78 -12.93
CA ASP A 113 -10.62 27.89 -13.97
C ASP A 113 -9.77 26.62 -14.04
N PRO A 114 -10.33 25.42 -13.77
CA PRO A 114 -9.60 24.15 -13.86
C PRO A 114 -9.07 23.84 -15.26
N ASN A 115 -9.53 24.55 -16.30
CA ASN A 115 -9.04 24.44 -17.67
C ASN A 115 -7.97 25.50 -18.01
N ALA A 116 -7.55 26.33 -17.06
CA ALA A 116 -6.42 27.24 -17.27
C ALA A 116 -5.17 26.45 -17.70
N ALA A 117 -4.39 26.99 -18.63
CA ALA A 117 -3.32 26.25 -19.30
C ALA A 117 -2.24 25.72 -18.35
N ASP A 118 -1.93 26.45 -17.30
CA ASP A 118 -0.99 26.09 -16.26
C ASP A 118 -1.51 24.94 -15.38
N ILE A 119 -2.78 25.01 -14.93
CA ILE A 119 -3.44 23.95 -14.17
C ILE A 119 -3.54 22.68 -15.03
N LYS A 120 -3.97 22.84 -16.29
CA LYS A 120 -4.13 21.70 -17.21
C LYS A 120 -2.82 21.00 -17.52
N SER A 121 -1.72 21.74 -17.62
CA SER A 121 -0.39 21.16 -17.82
C SER A 121 0.00 20.28 -16.64
N VAL A 122 -0.15 20.75 -15.40
CA VAL A 122 0.15 19.97 -14.20
C VAL A 122 -0.75 18.74 -14.09
N GLN A 123 -2.04 18.87 -14.39
CA GLN A 123 -2.97 17.72 -14.38
C GLN A 123 -2.53 16.63 -15.37
N ASN A 124 -2.11 17.00 -16.59
CA ASN A 124 -1.65 16.01 -17.58
C ASN A 124 -0.37 15.30 -17.12
N ASP A 125 0.57 16.03 -16.55
CA ASP A 125 1.80 15.45 -16.03
C ASP A 125 1.52 14.53 -14.82
N LEU A 126 0.58 14.93 -13.94
CA LEU A 126 0.10 14.10 -12.82
C LEU A 126 -0.54 12.81 -13.31
N GLU A 127 -1.35 12.87 -14.35
CA GLU A 127 -1.96 11.69 -14.95
C GLU A 127 -0.89 10.70 -15.44
N GLU A 128 0.15 11.19 -16.11
CA GLU A 128 1.23 10.36 -16.62
C GLU A 128 2.07 9.71 -15.50
N VAL A 129 2.39 10.44 -14.44
CA VAL A 129 3.16 9.87 -13.33
C VAL A 129 2.30 8.88 -12.51
N THR A 130 1.00 9.16 -12.33
CA THR A 130 0.07 8.25 -11.66
C THR A 130 -0.11 6.95 -12.45
N LYS A 131 -0.17 7.01 -13.80
CA LYS A 131 -0.16 5.80 -14.63
C LYS A 131 1.09 4.94 -14.40
N LYS A 132 2.27 5.57 -14.30
CA LYS A 132 3.52 4.85 -14.02
C LYS A 132 3.50 4.20 -12.63
N PHE A 133 3.01 4.93 -11.61
CA PHE A 133 2.86 4.38 -10.27
C PHE A 133 1.90 3.18 -10.27
N ASN A 134 0.72 3.30 -10.91
CA ASN A 134 -0.25 2.20 -10.99
C ASN A 134 0.31 0.99 -11.75
N ALA A 135 1.10 1.21 -12.80
CA ALA A 135 1.79 0.13 -13.51
C ALA A 135 2.80 -0.60 -12.60
N TRP A 136 3.55 0.12 -11.77
CA TRP A 136 4.44 -0.46 -10.77
C TRP A 136 3.66 -1.26 -9.72
N VAL A 137 2.57 -0.72 -9.18
CA VAL A 137 1.70 -1.44 -8.22
C VAL A 137 1.17 -2.74 -8.84
N LYS A 138 0.70 -2.67 -10.08
CA LYS A 138 0.21 -3.82 -10.83
C LYS A 138 1.28 -4.89 -11.01
N GLU A 139 2.47 -4.51 -11.48
CA GLU A 139 3.59 -5.43 -11.68
C GLU A 139 3.99 -6.09 -10.36
N ARG A 140 4.12 -5.31 -9.28
CA ARG A 140 4.48 -5.82 -7.97
C ARG A 140 3.43 -6.78 -7.42
N THR A 141 2.15 -6.47 -7.61
CA THR A 141 1.02 -7.34 -7.24
C THR A 141 1.04 -8.65 -8.02
N LEU A 142 1.19 -8.60 -9.35
CA LEU A 142 1.28 -9.78 -10.19
C LEU A 142 2.46 -10.68 -9.82
N HIS A 143 3.60 -10.09 -9.44
CA HIS A 143 4.77 -10.84 -8.99
C HIS A 143 4.41 -11.79 -7.82
N TYR A 144 3.66 -11.31 -6.84
CA TYR A 144 3.27 -12.13 -5.69
C TYR A 144 2.08 -13.04 -5.96
N LEU A 145 1.08 -12.58 -6.73
CA LEU A 145 -0.04 -13.43 -7.16
C LEU A 145 0.44 -14.63 -7.98
N ASN A 146 1.45 -14.45 -8.83
CA ASN A 146 2.07 -15.54 -9.61
C ASN A 146 2.80 -16.57 -8.74
N LYS A 147 3.17 -16.18 -7.52
CA LYS A 147 3.73 -17.08 -6.48
C LYS A 147 2.64 -17.67 -5.55
N ASN A 148 1.37 -17.52 -5.90
CA ASN A 148 0.21 -17.94 -5.09
C ASN A 148 0.16 -17.33 -3.70
N LYS A 149 0.61 -16.08 -3.55
CA LYS A 149 0.52 -15.34 -2.29
C LYS A 149 -0.74 -14.49 -2.27
N LEU A 150 -1.29 -14.29 -1.08
CA LEU A 150 -2.29 -13.27 -0.84
C LEU A 150 -1.59 -11.91 -0.76
N VAL A 151 -2.09 -10.93 -1.50
CA VAL A 151 -1.50 -9.60 -1.58
C VAL A 151 -2.39 -8.57 -0.91
N VAL A 152 -1.78 -7.70 -0.11
CA VAL A 152 -2.43 -6.59 0.58
C VAL A 152 -1.68 -5.31 0.22
N GLY A 153 -2.39 -4.27 -0.22
CA GLY A 153 -1.83 -2.93 -0.34
C GLY A 153 -1.95 -2.18 0.99
N LEU A 154 -0.94 -1.45 1.38
CA LEU A 154 -0.93 -0.69 2.63
C LEU A 154 -0.45 0.75 2.39
N GLY A 155 -1.26 1.70 2.80
CA GLY A 155 -0.94 3.13 2.75
C GLY A 155 -1.36 3.81 1.48
N GLY A 156 -0.93 5.04 1.35
CA GLY A 156 -1.20 5.89 0.23
C GLY A 156 -2.57 6.56 0.24
N ASP A 157 -2.82 7.39 -0.75
CA ASP A 157 -4.12 8.01 -0.99
C ASP A 157 -5.08 7.03 -1.71
N HIS A 158 -6.30 7.47 -1.95
CA HIS A 158 -7.36 6.62 -2.51
C HIS A 158 -7.13 6.20 -3.97
N SER A 159 -6.13 6.74 -4.67
CA SER A 159 -5.78 6.34 -6.04
C SER A 159 -4.96 5.03 -6.10
N THR A 160 -4.30 4.66 -5.00
CA THR A 160 -3.32 3.57 -4.96
C THR A 160 -3.88 2.15 -5.20
N PRO A 161 -5.16 1.80 -4.90
CA PRO A 161 -5.68 0.47 -5.15
C PRO A 161 -5.84 0.09 -6.62
N LEU A 162 -5.82 1.06 -7.55
CA LEU A 162 -6.12 0.80 -8.97
C LEU A 162 -5.20 -0.25 -9.58
N GLY A 163 -3.89 -0.13 -9.40
CA GLY A 163 -2.95 -1.10 -9.93
C GLY A 163 -3.13 -2.52 -9.37
N LEU A 164 -3.54 -2.64 -8.09
CA LEU A 164 -3.87 -3.93 -7.47
C LEU A 164 -5.14 -4.53 -8.09
N ILE A 165 -6.18 -3.72 -8.30
CA ILE A 165 -7.43 -4.14 -8.95
C ILE A 165 -7.16 -4.59 -10.40
N GLU A 166 -6.34 -3.85 -11.13
CA GLU A 166 -5.93 -4.24 -12.49
C GLU A 166 -5.17 -5.57 -12.51
N ALA A 167 -4.29 -5.81 -11.54
CA ALA A 167 -3.59 -7.09 -11.43
C ALA A 167 -4.56 -8.26 -11.16
N LEU A 168 -5.57 -8.05 -10.31
CA LEU A 168 -6.61 -9.06 -10.05
C LEU A 168 -7.44 -9.34 -11.30
N SER A 169 -7.74 -8.32 -12.12
CA SER A 169 -8.50 -8.49 -13.37
C SER A 169 -7.78 -9.34 -14.42
N GLU A 170 -6.45 -9.42 -14.36
CA GLU A 170 -5.68 -10.35 -15.20
C GLU A 170 -5.72 -11.80 -14.70
N LYS A 171 -6.05 -12.02 -13.43
CA LYS A 171 -6.07 -13.35 -12.82
C LYS A 171 -7.43 -13.99 -12.73
N HIS A 172 -8.48 -13.18 -12.77
CA HIS A 172 -9.85 -13.62 -12.56
C HIS A 172 -10.76 -13.07 -13.66
N GLU A 173 -11.54 -13.95 -14.28
CA GLU A 173 -12.53 -13.55 -15.32
C GLU A 173 -13.62 -12.63 -14.73
N SER A 174 -13.93 -12.80 -13.45
CA SER A 174 -14.86 -11.97 -12.70
C SER A 174 -14.51 -11.92 -11.23
N PHE A 175 -14.65 -10.75 -10.62
CA PHE A 175 -14.51 -10.53 -9.18
C PHE A 175 -15.36 -9.33 -8.76
N ALA A 176 -15.58 -9.18 -7.46
CA ALA A 176 -16.27 -8.02 -6.91
C ALA A 176 -15.31 -7.21 -6.03
N VAL A 177 -15.49 -5.91 -6.01
CA VAL A 177 -14.79 -5.00 -5.10
C VAL A 177 -15.77 -4.56 -4.02
N LEU A 178 -15.45 -4.85 -2.76
CA LEU A 178 -16.17 -4.31 -1.61
C LEU A 178 -15.40 -3.09 -1.10
N GLN A 179 -15.96 -1.90 -1.28
CA GLN A 179 -15.44 -0.67 -0.73
C GLN A 179 -16.05 -0.43 0.66
N ILE A 180 -15.20 -0.25 1.67
CA ILE A 180 -15.59 0.14 3.03
C ILE A 180 -15.04 1.53 3.26
N ASP A 181 -15.85 2.55 2.99
CA ASP A 181 -15.47 3.96 3.00
C ASP A 181 -16.64 4.83 3.49
N ALA A 182 -16.33 5.97 4.09
CA ALA A 182 -17.33 6.97 4.48
C ALA A 182 -17.93 7.72 3.29
N HIS A 183 -17.28 7.71 2.14
CA HIS A 183 -17.68 8.41 0.91
C HIS A 183 -17.88 7.43 -0.24
N CYS A 184 -18.76 7.78 -1.16
CA CYS A 184 -19.04 6.95 -2.34
C CYS A 184 -18.03 7.16 -3.48
N ASP A 185 -17.22 8.21 -3.44
CA ASP A 185 -16.21 8.60 -4.44
C ASP A 185 -16.72 8.66 -5.89
N LEU A 186 -17.97 9.13 -6.06
CA LEU A 186 -18.64 9.23 -7.35
C LEU A 186 -18.48 10.61 -8.01
N ARG A 187 -17.48 11.40 -7.61
CA ARG A 187 -17.22 12.69 -8.23
C ARG A 187 -16.42 12.52 -9.53
N ASN A 188 -16.77 13.31 -10.54
CA ASN A 188 -16.04 13.41 -11.81
C ASN A 188 -15.10 14.62 -11.83
N ALA A 189 -14.55 14.99 -10.69
CA ALA A 189 -13.66 16.14 -10.56
C ALA A 189 -12.25 15.69 -10.31
#